data_bfbd8e0509d35e74d5a7c5b3298f5061
#
_entry.id   bfbd8e0509d35e74d5a7c5b3298f5061
#
_cell.length_a   1.000
_cell.length_b   1.000
_cell.length_c   1.000
_cell.angle_alpha   90.00
_cell.angle_beta   90.00
_cell.angle_gamma   90.00
#
_symmetry.space_group_name_H-M   'P 1'
#
loop_
_entity.id
_entity.type
_entity.pdbx_description
1 polymer ?
#
loop_
_entity_poly.entity_id
_entity_poly.type
_entity_poly.pdbx_seq_one_letter_code
_entity_poly.pdbx_strand_id
1 'polypeptide(L)'
;MALLGVNIDHVATVRQARRTDEPDPVWAAAEAELGGADGITFHLREDRRHIQDRDARLLRETVGVKLNMEMAVAEEIVAIALDLKPDQCTLVPERREEVTTEGGLDVVRHRSRLEPAVKRLRDAGLIVSAFIEPIDEQA
;
A
#
# COMPACT_ATOMS: atom_id res chain seq x y z
N MET A 1 -0.27 -1.01 24.09
CA MET A 1 -1.35 -1.83 23.50
C MET A 1 -1.00 -1.99 22.02
N ALA A 2 -1.11 -3.19 21.47
CA ALA A 2 -0.87 -3.41 20.03
C ALA A 2 -2.04 -2.88 19.23
N LEU A 3 -1.75 -2.35 18.02
CA LEU A 3 -2.76 -1.91 17.06
C LEU A 3 -2.94 -3.00 15.99
N LEU A 4 -4.17 -3.17 15.51
CA LEU A 4 -4.52 -4.14 14.48
C LEU A 4 -4.64 -3.45 13.11
N GLY A 5 -3.70 -3.74 12.21
CA GLY A 5 -3.83 -3.40 10.79
C GLY A 5 -4.37 -4.60 10.00
N VAL A 6 -5.34 -4.37 9.14
CA VAL A 6 -5.95 -5.42 8.30
C VAL A 6 -5.66 -5.12 6.83
N ASN A 7 -5.00 -6.06 6.14
CA ASN A 7 -4.80 -6.00 4.69
C ASN A 7 -5.99 -6.66 3.98
N ILE A 8 -6.56 -5.95 2.99
CA ILE A 8 -7.77 -6.39 2.27
C ILE A 8 -7.50 -6.80 0.81
N ASP A 9 -6.26 -6.86 0.37
CA ASP A 9 -5.88 -7.12 -1.03
C ASP A 9 -6.45 -8.43 -1.58
N HIS A 10 -6.41 -9.48 -0.77
CA HIS A 10 -6.81 -10.80 -1.25
C HIS A 10 -8.32 -10.95 -1.45
N VAL A 11 -9.14 -10.09 -0.86
CA VAL A 11 -10.57 -9.97 -1.20
C VAL A 11 -10.69 -9.53 -2.68
N ALA A 12 -9.93 -8.52 -3.08
CA ALA A 12 -9.87 -8.09 -4.48
C ALA A 12 -9.26 -9.17 -5.40
N THR A 13 -8.28 -9.95 -4.92
CA THR A 13 -7.73 -11.09 -5.69
C THR A 13 -8.82 -12.11 -6.04
N VAL A 14 -9.69 -12.45 -5.10
CA VAL A 14 -10.81 -13.37 -5.34
C VAL A 14 -11.80 -12.79 -6.36
N ARG A 15 -12.16 -11.51 -6.23
CA ARG A 15 -13.01 -10.80 -7.20
C ARG A 15 -12.44 -10.87 -8.61
N GLN A 16 -11.15 -10.54 -8.78
CA GLN A 16 -10.49 -10.52 -10.08
C GLN A 16 -10.37 -11.91 -10.70
N ALA A 17 -10.09 -12.94 -9.88
CA ALA A 17 -10.06 -14.33 -10.35
C ALA A 17 -11.43 -14.81 -10.87
N ARG A 18 -12.51 -14.35 -10.26
CA ARG A 18 -13.89 -14.66 -10.67
C ARG A 18 -14.39 -13.78 -11.82
N ARG A 19 -13.71 -12.67 -12.12
CA ARG A 19 -14.14 -11.65 -13.10
C ARG A 19 -15.56 -11.13 -12.83
N THR A 20 -15.82 -10.80 -11.57
CA THR A 20 -17.11 -10.31 -11.05
C THR A 20 -16.90 -9.01 -10.28
N ASP A 21 -17.98 -8.42 -9.81
CA ASP A 21 -17.92 -7.21 -8.96
C ASP A 21 -17.73 -7.53 -7.48
N GLU A 22 -17.91 -8.80 -7.10
CA GLU A 22 -17.79 -9.29 -5.72
C GLU A 22 -16.82 -10.48 -5.59
N PRO A 23 -16.22 -10.63 -4.38
CA PRO A 23 -16.35 -9.82 -3.18
C PRO A 23 -15.69 -8.44 -3.34
N ASP A 24 -16.31 -7.39 -2.78
CA ASP A 24 -15.80 -6.02 -2.85
C ASP A 24 -14.84 -5.73 -1.67
N PRO A 25 -13.57 -5.32 -1.90
CA PRO A 25 -12.64 -4.99 -0.83
C PRO A 25 -13.08 -3.78 0.02
N VAL A 26 -13.91 -2.89 -0.51
CA VAL A 26 -14.48 -1.76 0.25
C VAL A 26 -15.41 -2.25 1.36
N TRP A 27 -16.26 -3.24 1.07
CA TRP A 27 -17.07 -3.90 2.09
C TRP A 27 -16.21 -4.61 3.14
N ALA A 28 -15.16 -5.30 2.69
CA ALA A 28 -14.25 -5.98 3.60
C ALA A 28 -13.54 -5.01 4.56
N ALA A 29 -13.20 -3.81 4.08
CA ALA A 29 -12.64 -2.75 4.93
C ALA A 29 -13.65 -2.31 6.01
N ALA A 30 -14.92 -2.09 5.65
CA ALA A 30 -15.96 -1.74 6.60
C ALA A 30 -16.18 -2.84 7.67
N GLU A 31 -16.21 -4.11 7.25
CA GLU A 31 -16.31 -5.24 8.18
C GLU A 31 -15.09 -5.33 9.12
N ALA A 32 -13.90 -5.06 8.63
CA ALA A 32 -12.68 -5.02 9.44
C ALA A 32 -12.73 -3.89 10.48
N GLU A 33 -13.20 -2.70 10.12
CA GLU A 33 -13.39 -1.59 11.06
C GLU A 33 -14.44 -1.94 12.14
N LEU A 34 -15.56 -2.52 11.74
CA LEU A 34 -16.58 -3.00 12.68
C LEU A 34 -16.04 -4.09 13.63
N GLY A 35 -15.09 -4.90 13.13
CA GLY A 35 -14.36 -5.90 13.89
C GLY A 35 -13.29 -5.32 14.84
N GLY A 36 -13.02 -4.01 14.79
CA GLY A 36 -12.07 -3.32 15.66
C GLY A 36 -10.68 -3.12 15.06
N ALA A 37 -10.55 -3.10 13.74
CA ALA A 37 -9.29 -2.74 13.10
C ALA A 37 -8.93 -1.27 13.39
N ASP A 38 -7.64 -1.02 13.71
CA ASP A 38 -7.07 0.31 13.91
C ASP A 38 -6.54 0.93 12.60
N GLY A 39 -6.42 0.12 11.56
CA GLY A 39 -5.99 0.56 10.24
C GLY A 39 -6.32 -0.46 9.15
N ILE A 40 -6.54 0.05 7.96
CA ILE A 40 -6.75 -0.74 6.74
C ILE A 40 -5.54 -0.58 5.82
N THR A 41 -5.05 -1.68 5.30
CA THR A 41 -3.96 -1.70 4.32
C THR A 41 -4.45 -2.25 3.00
N PHE A 42 -4.10 -1.57 1.92
CA PHE A 42 -4.29 -2.04 0.55
C PHE A 42 -3.05 -1.76 -0.30
N HIS A 43 -2.83 -2.56 -1.32
CA HIS A 43 -1.72 -2.40 -2.26
C HIS A 43 -2.25 -2.07 -3.66
N LEU A 44 -2.03 -0.85 -4.13
CA LEU A 44 -2.29 -0.47 -5.51
C LEU A 44 -1.05 -0.75 -6.36
N ARG A 45 -1.00 -1.92 -6.96
CA ARG A 45 0.11 -2.35 -7.83
C ARG A 45 0.06 -1.65 -9.19
N GLU A 46 1.23 -1.48 -9.80
CA GLU A 46 1.34 -0.95 -11.18
C GLU A 46 0.49 -1.78 -12.17
N ASP A 47 0.44 -3.10 -12.00
CA ASP A 47 -0.28 -4.02 -12.89
C ASP A 47 -1.77 -4.20 -12.56
N ARG A 48 -2.28 -3.58 -11.50
CA ARG A 48 -3.70 -3.65 -11.07
C ARG A 48 -4.25 -5.09 -10.98
N ARG A 49 -3.42 -6.08 -10.61
CA ARG A 49 -3.86 -7.49 -10.57
C ARG A 49 -4.93 -7.81 -9.54
N HIS A 50 -5.13 -6.93 -8.54
CA HIS A 50 -6.17 -7.09 -7.50
C HIS A 50 -6.89 -5.78 -7.22
N ILE A 51 -6.38 -4.91 -6.36
CA ILE A 51 -6.96 -3.58 -6.10
C ILE A 51 -6.94 -2.75 -7.38
N GLN A 52 -8.06 -2.08 -7.66
CA GLN A 52 -8.28 -1.20 -8.80
C GLN A 52 -8.30 0.28 -8.35
N ASP A 53 -8.12 1.21 -9.27
CA ASP A 53 -8.17 2.66 -8.95
C ASP A 53 -9.52 3.08 -8.34
N ARG A 54 -10.61 2.42 -8.75
CA ARG A 54 -11.94 2.59 -8.14
C ARG A 54 -11.91 2.24 -6.66
N ASP A 55 -11.29 1.11 -6.30
CA ASP A 55 -11.24 0.65 -4.92
C ASP A 55 -10.46 1.62 -4.04
N ALA A 56 -9.29 2.07 -4.51
CA ALA A 56 -8.45 3.01 -3.80
C ALA A 56 -9.20 4.32 -3.45
N ARG A 57 -9.95 4.87 -4.42
CA ARG A 57 -10.76 6.08 -4.20
C ARG A 57 -11.85 5.85 -3.18
N LEU A 58 -12.61 4.77 -3.31
CA LEU A 58 -13.69 4.45 -2.37
C LEU A 58 -13.16 4.14 -0.97
N LEU A 59 -12.04 3.43 -0.85
CA LEU A 59 -11.40 3.21 0.45
C LEU A 59 -11.02 4.54 1.10
N ARG A 60 -10.46 5.50 0.34
CA ARG A 60 -10.14 6.83 0.90
C ARG A 60 -11.38 7.58 1.39
N GLU A 61 -12.51 7.45 0.71
CA GLU A 61 -13.76 8.11 1.06
C GLU A 61 -14.48 7.46 2.24
N THR A 62 -14.33 6.14 2.42
CA THR A 62 -15.15 5.35 3.34
C THR A 62 -14.43 4.89 4.59
N VAL A 63 -13.10 4.67 4.54
CA VAL A 63 -12.32 4.20 5.70
C VAL A 63 -12.19 5.32 6.72
N GLY A 64 -12.67 5.06 7.94
CA GLY A 64 -12.64 6.00 9.06
C GLY A 64 -11.42 5.86 9.97
N VAL A 65 -10.70 4.74 9.89
CA VAL A 65 -9.44 4.48 10.60
C VAL A 65 -8.22 4.81 9.72
N LYS A 66 -7.01 4.54 10.21
CA LYS A 66 -5.79 4.79 9.45
C LYS A 66 -5.77 4.00 8.12
N LEU A 67 -5.60 4.70 7.00
CA LEU A 67 -5.47 4.09 5.68
C LEU A 67 -3.99 4.02 5.26
N ASN A 68 -3.49 2.82 5.06
CA ASN A 68 -2.13 2.55 4.58
C ASN A 68 -2.16 2.04 3.14
N MET A 69 -1.50 2.76 2.25
CA MET A 69 -1.32 2.35 0.85
C MET A 69 0.05 1.73 0.65
N GLU A 70 0.11 0.43 0.38
CA GLU A 70 1.32 -0.21 -0.13
C GLU A 70 1.49 0.14 -1.61
N MET A 71 2.72 0.42 -2.03
CA MET A 71 2.99 0.95 -3.35
C MET A 71 4.43 0.73 -3.81
N ALA A 72 4.61 0.53 -5.11
CA ALA A 72 5.92 0.67 -5.74
C ALA A 72 6.28 2.16 -5.94
N VAL A 73 7.57 2.44 -6.05
CA VAL A 73 8.05 3.79 -6.39
C VAL A 73 8.07 3.95 -7.92
N ALA A 74 6.88 4.02 -8.50
CA ALA A 74 6.65 4.36 -9.91
C ALA A 74 5.96 5.74 -9.98
N GLU A 75 6.30 6.55 -10.97
CA GLU A 75 5.80 7.94 -11.04
C GLU A 75 4.28 8.04 -11.03
N GLU A 76 3.61 7.16 -11.79
CA GLU A 76 2.14 7.08 -11.82
C GLU A 76 1.56 6.80 -10.43
N ILE A 77 2.13 5.81 -9.71
CA ILE A 77 1.63 5.41 -8.39
C ILE A 77 1.92 6.49 -7.33
N VAL A 78 3.09 7.13 -7.41
CA VAL A 78 3.42 8.27 -6.55
C VAL A 78 2.44 9.43 -6.78
N ALA A 79 2.10 9.74 -8.03
CA ALA A 79 1.11 10.75 -8.36
C ALA A 79 -0.28 10.42 -7.78
N ILE A 80 -0.71 9.15 -7.89
CA ILE A 80 -1.98 8.68 -7.31
C ILE A 80 -1.95 8.81 -5.79
N ALA A 81 -0.86 8.42 -5.12
CA ALA A 81 -0.73 8.54 -3.67
C ALA A 81 -0.81 10.00 -3.20
N LEU A 82 -0.19 10.93 -3.95
CA LEU A 82 -0.25 12.38 -3.66
C LEU A 82 -1.65 12.97 -3.84
N ASP A 83 -2.43 12.47 -4.78
CA ASP A 83 -3.82 12.88 -5.00
C ASP A 83 -4.76 12.25 -3.95
N LEU A 84 -4.62 10.94 -3.72
CA LEU A 84 -5.44 10.16 -2.81
C LEU A 84 -5.24 10.57 -1.33
N LYS A 85 -4.01 10.92 -0.97
CA LYS A 85 -3.60 11.30 0.39
C LYS A 85 -4.00 10.26 1.46
N PRO A 86 -3.51 9.02 1.37
CA PRO A 86 -3.66 8.08 2.47
C PRO A 86 -2.92 8.60 3.71
N ASP A 87 -3.18 8.04 4.88
CA ASP A 87 -2.47 8.45 6.10
C ASP A 87 -1.01 7.97 6.09
N GLN A 88 -0.76 6.83 5.42
CA GLN A 88 0.56 6.24 5.27
C GLN A 88 0.75 5.64 3.88
N CYS A 89 1.97 5.77 3.36
CA CYS A 89 2.46 5.00 2.21
C CYS A 89 3.54 4.04 2.67
N THR A 90 3.40 2.75 2.36
CA THR A 90 4.43 1.74 2.60
C THR A 90 5.05 1.33 1.27
N LEU A 91 6.33 1.63 1.11
CA LEU A 91 7.08 1.29 -0.10
C LEU A 91 7.43 -0.19 -0.11
N VAL A 92 7.00 -0.90 -1.15
CA VAL A 92 7.21 -2.34 -1.32
C VAL A 92 7.83 -2.64 -2.69
N PRO A 93 8.61 -3.74 -2.82
CA PRO A 93 9.09 -4.17 -4.13
C PRO A 93 7.97 -4.81 -4.93
N GLU A 94 7.86 -4.50 -6.22
CA GLU A 94 6.95 -5.17 -7.17
C GLU A 94 7.69 -5.94 -8.24
N ARG A 95 8.95 -5.59 -8.49
CA ARG A 95 9.81 -6.22 -9.49
C ARG A 95 10.92 -7.00 -8.81
N ARG A 96 11.36 -8.07 -9.48
CA ARG A 96 12.37 -8.98 -8.93
C ARG A 96 13.72 -8.29 -8.67
N GLU A 97 14.07 -7.29 -9.46
CA GLU A 97 15.29 -6.49 -9.31
C GLU A 97 15.25 -5.50 -8.13
N GLU A 98 14.08 -5.26 -7.56
CA GLU A 98 13.87 -4.37 -6.40
C GLU A 98 14.01 -5.09 -5.06
N VAL A 99 14.11 -6.42 -5.11
CA VAL A 99 14.01 -7.29 -3.94
C VAL A 99 15.42 -7.64 -3.45
N THR A 100 15.60 -7.65 -2.14
CA THR A 100 16.75 -8.25 -1.47
C THR A 100 16.68 -9.80 -1.54
N THR A 101 17.66 -10.49 -0.99
CA THR A 101 17.73 -11.96 -1.01
C THR A 101 16.52 -12.61 -0.31
N GLU A 102 15.97 -11.95 0.70
CA GLU A 102 14.90 -12.47 1.56
C GLU A 102 13.50 -11.90 1.20
N GLY A 103 13.42 -10.89 0.33
CA GLY A 103 12.15 -10.39 -0.22
C GLY A 103 11.75 -8.97 0.18
N GLY A 104 12.56 -8.25 0.96
CA GLY A 104 12.36 -6.83 1.27
C GLY A 104 12.77 -5.90 0.12
N LEU A 105 12.36 -4.64 0.18
CA LEU A 105 12.81 -3.60 -0.73
C LEU A 105 14.28 -3.27 -0.44
N ASP A 106 15.16 -3.37 -1.45
CA ASP A 106 16.55 -2.99 -1.34
C ASP A 106 16.71 -1.46 -1.38
N VAL A 107 16.61 -0.85 -0.21
CA VAL A 107 16.63 0.62 -0.08
C VAL A 107 18.02 1.21 -0.32
N VAL A 108 19.07 0.45 -0.05
CA VAL A 108 20.45 0.89 -0.28
C VAL A 108 20.74 0.98 -1.77
N ARG A 109 20.44 -0.09 -2.49
CA ARG A 109 20.67 -0.17 -3.94
C ARG A 109 19.82 0.82 -4.73
N HIS A 110 18.58 1.05 -4.30
CA HIS A 110 17.61 1.90 -5.00
C HIS A 110 17.46 3.30 -4.40
N ARG A 111 18.38 3.72 -3.52
CA ARG A 111 18.33 4.99 -2.80
C ARG A 111 18.07 6.20 -3.70
N SER A 112 18.78 6.30 -4.81
CA SER A 112 18.65 7.44 -5.74
C SER A 112 17.25 7.61 -6.33
N ARG A 113 16.51 6.49 -6.48
CA ARG A 113 15.13 6.47 -6.96
C ARG A 113 14.13 6.69 -5.81
N LEU A 114 14.40 6.13 -4.64
CA LEU A 114 13.52 6.18 -3.47
C LEU A 114 13.51 7.56 -2.81
N GLU A 115 14.67 8.17 -2.62
CA GLU A 115 14.83 9.41 -1.87
C GLU A 115 13.97 10.57 -2.40
N PRO A 116 13.90 10.86 -3.72
CA PRO A 116 13.01 11.88 -4.25
C PRO A 116 11.52 11.59 -4.02
N ALA A 117 11.10 10.33 -4.16
CA ALA A 117 9.73 9.93 -3.93
C ALA A 117 9.34 10.05 -2.45
N VAL A 118 10.19 9.57 -1.55
CA VAL A 118 10.01 9.72 -0.09
C VAL A 118 9.88 11.20 0.28
N LYS A 119 10.74 12.06 -0.27
CA LYS A 119 10.67 13.49 -0.01
C LYS A 119 9.33 14.08 -0.44
N ARG A 120 8.86 13.78 -1.66
CA ARG A 120 7.57 14.27 -2.18
C ARG A 120 6.39 13.84 -1.31
N LEU A 121 6.35 12.56 -0.92
CA LEU A 121 5.29 12.02 -0.08
C LEU A 121 5.30 12.68 1.31
N ARG A 122 6.48 12.83 1.93
CA ARG A 122 6.61 13.49 3.23
C ARG A 122 6.28 14.98 3.19
N ASP A 123 6.69 15.69 2.15
CA ASP A 123 6.36 17.11 1.95
C ASP A 123 4.83 17.31 1.80
N ALA A 124 4.12 16.30 1.30
CA ALA A 124 2.66 16.27 1.25
C ALA A 124 1.99 15.89 2.59
N GLY A 125 2.76 15.64 3.65
CA GLY A 125 2.26 15.30 4.99
C GLY A 125 1.97 13.83 5.22
N LEU A 126 2.36 12.94 4.30
CA LEU A 126 2.13 11.50 4.41
C LEU A 126 3.20 10.84 5.29
N ILE A 127 2.79 9.85 6.08
CA ILE A 127 3.73 8.96 6.76
C ILE A 127 4.31 8.01 5.70
N VAL A 128 5.64 7.89 5.67
CA VAL A 128 6.30 6.96 4.74
C VAL A 128 6.99 5.86 5.53
N SER A 129 6.69 4.62 5.15
CA SER A 129 7.30 3.38 5.65
C SER A 129 7.94 2.63 4.49
N ALA A 130 8.88 1.75 4.77
CA ALA A 130 9.48 0.86 3.78
C ALA A 130 9.43 -0.58 4.28
N PHE A 131 9.04 -1.50 3.41
CA PHE A 131 9.08 -2.93 3.66
C PHE A 131 10.49 -3.45 3.38
N ILE A 132 11.31 -3.53 4.41
CA ILE A 132 12.73 -3.93 4.34
C ILE A 132 12.99 -5.20 5.13
N GLU A 133 14.15 -5.83 4.88
CA GLU A 133 14.66 -6.87 5.75
C GLU A 133 15.24 -6.29 7.04
N PRO A 134 15.17 -7.02 8.16
CA PRO A 134 15.72 -6.56 9.43
C PRO A 134 17.24 -6.83 9.51
N ILE A 135 18.00 -6.26 8.58
CA ILE A 135 19.46 -6.32 8.56
C ILE A 135 20.04 -4.89 8.62
N ASP A 136 21.20 -4.74 9.23
CA ASP A 136 21.81 -3.42 9.51
C ASP A 136 22.04 -2.58 8.26
N GLU A 137 22.33 -3.22 7.11
CA GLU A 137 22.60 -2.53 5.85
C GLU A 137 21.35 -1.84 5.26
N GLN A 138 20.13 -2.30 5.63
CA GLN A 138 18.85 -1.75 5.16
C GLN A 138 18.20 -0.79 6.17
N ALA A 139 18.68 -0.80 7.40
CA ALA A 139 18.19 0.07 8.47
C ALA A 139 18.93 1.41 8.50
#